data_8f7982d9642ad0565ead7c87536f312f
#
_entry.id   8f7982d9642ad0565ead7c87536f312f
#
_cell.length_a   1.000
_cell.length_b   1.000
_cell.length_c   1.000
_cell.angle_alpha   90.00
_cell.angle_beta   90.00
_cell.angle_gamma   90.00
#
_symmetry.space_group_name_H-M   'P 1'
#
loop_
_entity.id
_entity.type
_entity.pdbx_description
1 polymer ?
#
loop_
_entity_poly.entity_id
_entity_poly.type
_entity_poly.pdbx_seq_one_letter_code
_entity_poly.pdbx_strand_id
1 'polypeptide(L)'
;MSDKKKYPTLVWLDLEMTGLDPDSERVIEIATAITSHDLSEIIEGPNLVIQQPTEFIDNMDEWNTNQHTKSGLVESLKVTNITIEEAQKQTLEFLSMHAEKGRSPLCGNSISHDRRFLRRYMPELDAFFHYRNVDVSSIKELIKRWNPELLDGFKKSGGHRAMEDLSLIHI
;
A
#
# COMPACT_ATOMS: atom_id res chain seq x y z
N MET A 1 -20.59 15.08 20.68
CA MET A 1 -19.96 13.81 20.26
C MET A 1 -18.69 14.20 19.51
N SER A 2 -17.53 13.72 19.92
CA SER A 2 -16.29 14.06 19.21
C SER A 2 -16.32 13.51 17.79
N ASP A 3 -15.82 14.26 16.81
CA ASP A 3 -15.76 13.87 15.39
C ASP A 3 -15.08 12.49 15.17
N LYS A 4 -14.20 12.08 16.09
CA LYS A 4 -13.58 10.73 16.13
C LYS A 4 -14.58 9.56 16.10
N LYS A 5 -15.84 9.75 16.56
CA LYS A 5 -16.90 8.72 16.48
C LYS A 5 -17.65 8.70 15.15
N LYS A 6 -17.57 9.77 14.37
CA LYS A 6 -18.31 9.90 13.10
C LYS A 6 -17.56 9.29 11.93
N TYR A 7 -16.25 9.47 11.88
CA TYR A 7 -15.39 8.98 10.81
C TYR A 7 -14.36 8.00 11.36
N PRO A 8 -14.23 6.81 10.76
CA PRO A 8 -13.18 5.85 11.12
C PRO A 8 -11.80 6.36 10.72
N THR A 9 -10.75 5.73 11.26
CA THR A 9 -9.37 5.92 10.80
C THR A 9 -9.23 5.52 9.33
N LEU A 10 -8.29 6.14 8.63
CA LEU A 10 -7.91 5.79 7.27
C LEU A 10 -6.74 4.81 7.34
N VAL A 11 -6.84 3.70 6.63
CA VAL A 11 -5.76 2.71 6.52
C VAL A 11 -5.10 2.85 5.17
N TRP A 12 -3.86 3.29 5.18
CA TRP A 12 -3.02 3.45 4.02
C TRP A 12 -2.21 2.19 3.81
N LEU A 13 -2.21 1.71 2.59
CA LEU A 13 -1.50 0.51 2.20
C LEU A 13 -0.90 0.70 0.81
N ASP A 14 0.28 0.15 0.62
CA ASP A 14 0.97 0.09 -0.64
C ASP A 14 1.64 -1.28 -0.79
N LEU A 15 1.61 -1.83 -1.98
CA LEU A 15 2.25 -3.09 -2.33
C LEU A 15 3.28 -2.85 -3.42
N GLU A 16 4.43 -3.54 -3.31
CA GLU A 16 5.30 -3.77 -4.44
C GLU A 16 5.07 -5.18 -4.98
N MET A 17 5.04 -5.31 -6.30
CA MET A 17 4.75 -6.55 -7.00
C MET A 17 5.77 -6.83 -8.09
N THR A 18 5.86 -8.08 -8.52
CA THR A 18 6.72 -8.47 -9.66
C THR A 18 6.19 -8.00 -11.01
N GLY A 19 4.91 -7.56 -11.06
CA GLY A 19 4.25 -7.04 -12.25
C GLY A 19 2.78 -6.71 -11.96
N LEU A 20 1.97 -6.52 -13.00
CA LEU A 20 0.63 -5.93 -12.89
C LEU A 20 -0.53 -6.94 -12.86
N ASP A 21 -0.30 -8.19 -13.22
CA ASP A 21 -1.35 -9.22 -13.29
C ASP A 21 -1.34 -10.12 -12.05
N PRO A 22 -2.35 -10.02 -11.14
CA PRO A 22 -2.37 -10.84 -9.93
C PRO A 22 -2.50 -12.35 -10.20
N ASP A 23 -2.83 -12.78 -11.41
CA ASP A 23 -2.91 -14.22 -11.74
C ASP A 23 -1.53 -14.84 -12.01
N SER A 24 -0.59 -14.07 -12.52
CA SER A 24 0.78 -14.51 -12.83
C SER A 24 1.85 -13.93 -11.88
N GLU A 25 1.61 -12.77 -11.33
CA GLU A 25 2.59 -12.00 -10.55
C GLU A 25 2.46 -12.19 -9.04
N ARG A 26 3.43 -11.70 -8.28
CA ARG A 26 3.52 -11.89 -6.82
C ARG A 26 3.70 -10.57 -6.08
N VAL A 27 3.17 -10.54 -4.85
CA VAL A 27 3.46 -9.46 -3.90
C VAL A 27 4.83 -9.70 -3.28
N ILE A 28 5.71 -8.71 -3.31
CA ILE A 28 7.07 -8.77 -2.80
C ILE A 28 7.35 -7.80 -1.65
N GLU A 29 6.54 -6.77 -1.46
CA GLU A 29 6.59 -5.90 -0.27
C GLU A 29 5.17 -5.44 0.08
N ILE A 30 4.90 -5.24 1.35
CA ILE A 30 3.70 -4.59 1.87
C ILE A 30 4.10 -3.57 2.92
N ALA A 31 3.59 -2.35 2.80
CA ALA A 31 3.68 -1.32 3.84
C ALA A 31 2.31 -0.82 4.24
N THR A 32 2.16 -0.48 5.52
CA THR A 32 0.91 0.06 6.06
C THR A 32 1.16 1.25 6.97
N ALA A 33 0.21 2.19 6.97
CA ALA A 33 0.13 3.26 7.94
C ALA A 33 -1.33 3.54 8.26
N ILE A 34 -1.60 4.13 9.42
CA ILE A 34 -2.94 4.54 9.82
C ILE A 34 -2.92 6.03 10.13
N THR A 35 -3.93 6.75 9.67
CA THR A 35 -4.13 8.15 10.06
C THR A 35 -5.47 8.37 10.73
N SER A 36 -5.56 9.44 11.51
CA SER A 36 -6.84 10.02 11.85
C SER A 36 -7.60 10.46 10.58
N HIS A 37 -8.90 10.67 10.69
CA HIS A 37 -9.74 11.07 9.55
C HIS A 37 -9.32 12.42 8.92
N ASP A 38 -8.67 13.28 9.68
CA ASP A 38 -8.20 14.62 9.31
C ASP A 38 -6.70 14.69 9.02
N LEU A 39 -6.02 13.54 8.99
CA LEU A 39 -4.59 13.37 8.75
C LEU A 39 -3.68 14.01 9.81
N SER A 40 -4.21 14.43 10.96
CA SER A 40 -3.45 15.10 12.02
C SER A 40 -2.56 14.13 12.83
N GLU A 41 -2.90 12.86 12.86
CA GLU A 41 -2.17 11.81 13.58
C GLU A 41 -1.79 10.71 12.58
N ILE A 42 -0.55 10.20 12.66
CA ILE A 42 -0.05 9.07 11.87
C ILE A 42 0.53 8.02 12.80
N ILE A 43 0.23 6.77 12.51
CA ILE A 43 0.83 5.59 13.13
C ILE A 43 1.41 4.74 12.01
N GLU A 44 2.74 4.64 11.96
CA GLU A 44 3.42 3.75 11.02
C GLU A 44 3.20 2.30 11.44
N GLY A 45 2.87 1.47 10.47
CA GLY A 45 2.66 0.05 10.63
C GLY A 45 3.81 -0.78 10.07
N PRO A 46 3.61 -2.10 9.93
CA PRO A 46 4.60 -2.98 9.35
C PRO A 46 4.99 -2.56 7.93
N ASN A 47 6.30 -2.68 7.64
CA ASN A 47 6.87 -2.66 6.30
C ASN A 47 7.62 -3.99 6.12
N LEU A 48 7.08 -4.89 5.30
CA LEU A 48 7.49 -6.28 5.24
C LEU A 48 7.85 -6.68 3.81
N VAL A 49 9.09 -7.12 3.62
CA VAL A 49 9.55 -7.74 2.37
C VAL A 49 9.18 -9.22 2.41
N ILE A 50 8.45 -9.68 1.39
CA ILE A 50 7.81 -10.99 1.36
C ILE A 50 8.63 -11.94 0.48
N GLN A 51 9.02 -13.07 1.04
CA GLN A 51 9.75 -14.11 0.32
C GLN A 51 8.89 -14.66 -0.83
N GLN A 52 9.52 -14.78 -2.00
CA GLN A 52 8.92 -15.40 -3.17
C GLN A 52 9.92 -16.40 -3.80
N PRO A 53 9.44 -17.41 -4.52
CA PRO A 53 10.30 -18.25 -5.33
C PRO A 53 11.12 -17.42 -6.32
N THR A 54 12.41 -17.74 -6.46
CA THR A 54 13.38 -16.98 -7.27
C THR A 54 12.93 -16.79 -8.71
N GLU A 55 12.18 -17.77 -9.26
CA GLU A 55 11.64 -17.71 -10.62
C GLU A 55 10.76 -16.46 -10.87
N PHE A 56 9.99 -15.98 -9.87
CA PHE A 56 9.18 -14.77 -10.03
C PHE A 56 10.02 -13.51 -10.01
N ILE A 57 11.12 -13.52 -9.26
CA ILE A 57 12.07 -12.38 -9.20
C ILE A 57 12.88 -12.31 -10.49
N ASP A 58 13.38 -13.45 -10.98
CA ASP A 58 14.20 -13.54 -12.19
C ASP A 58 13.40 -13.26 -13.48
N ASN A 59 12.09 -13.50 -13.48
CA ASN A 59 11.21 -13.27 -14.64
C ASN A 59 10.51 -11.90 -14.63
N MET A 60 10.81 -11.02 -13.70
CA MET A 60 10.31 -9.64 -13.74
C MET A 60 10.71 -8.96 -15.06
N ASP A 61 9.82 -8.14 -15.61
CA ASP A 61 10.15 -7.32 -16.75
C ASP A 61 11.29 -6.33 -16.45
N GLU A 62 11.87 -5.74 -17.51
CA GLU A 62 13.00 -4.83 -17.40
C GLU A 62 12.68 -3.60 -16.51
N TRP A 63 11.47 -3.08 -16.59
CA TRP A 63 11.07 -1.92 -15.81
C TRP A 63 11.02 -2.24 -14.30
N ASN A 64 10.32 -3.33 -13.92
CA ASN A 64 10.22 -3.78 -12.53
C ASN A 64 11.58 -4.17 -11.97
N THR A 65 12.40 -4.91 -12.74
CA THR A 65 13.77 -5.28 -12.35
C THR A 65 14.61 -4.06 -12.05
N ASN A 66 14.56 -3.04 -12.91
CA ASN A 66 15.33 -1.81 -12.73
C ASN A 66 14.87 -1.02 -11.50
N GLN A 67 13.55 -0.89 -11.29
CA GLN A 67 12.99 -0.15 -10.16
C GLN A 67 13.30 -0.84 -8.83
N HIS A 68 13.05 -2.13 -8.72
CA HIS A 68 13.27 -2.89 -7.49
C HIS A 68 14.76 -3.09 -7.17
N THR A 69 15.64 -3.13 -8.18
CA THR A 69 17.09 -3.12 -7.97
C THR A 69 17.54 -1.76 -7.44
N LYS A 70 17.09 -0.67 -8.06
CA LYS A 70 17.44 0.70 -7.66
C LYS A 70 16.98 1.04 -6.26
N SER A 71 15.80 0.57 -5.84
CA SER A 71 15.27 0.77 -4.48
C SER A 71 15.91 -0.16 -3.43
N GLY A 72 16.74 -1.14 -3.84
CA GLY A 72 17.35 -2.15 -2.97
C GLY A 72 16.38 -3.26 -2.56
N LEU A 73 15.16 -3.30 -3.11
CA LEU A 73 14.19 -4.33 -2.78
C LEU A 73 14.66 -5.72 -3.21
N VAL A 74 15.30 -5.85 -4.39
CA VAL A 74 15.87 -7.13 -4.88
C VAL A 74 16.88 -7.71 -3.89
N GLU A 75 17.74 -6.87 -3.28
CA GLU A 75 18.67 -7.32 -2.26
C GLU A 75 17.97 -7.75 -0.96
N SER A 76 16.92 -7.02 -0.58
CA SER A 76 16.10 -7.38 0.59
C SER A 76 15.38 -8.71 0.40
N LEU A 77 14.93 -9.03 -0.83
CA LEU A 77 14.29 -10.30 -1.17
C LEU A 77 15.20 -11.52 -1.01
N LYS A 78 16.52 -11.35 -1.14
CA LYS A 78 17.51 -12.45 -0.98
C LYS A 78 17.66 -12.91 0.48
N VAL A 79 17.30 -12.07 1.44
CA VAL A 79 17.56 -12.33 2.88
C VAL A 79 16.29 -12.45 3.71
N THR A 80 15.14 -12.06 3.15
CA THR A 80 13.86 -12.19 3.85
C THR A 80 13.43 -13.66 3.94
N ASN A 81 12.75 -14.00 5.05
CA ASN A 81 12.07 -15.28 5.27
C ASN A 81 10.60 -15.11 5.63
N ILE A 82 10.06 -13.90 5.47
CA ILE A 82 8.67 -13.61 5.77
C ILE A 82 7.80 -14.17 4.65
N THR A 83 6.89 -15.07 4.98
CA THR A 83 5.91 -15.60 4.01
C THR A 83 4.74 -14.64 3.83
N ILE A 84 3.94 -14.88 2.79
CA ILE A 84 2.74 -14.08 2.51
C ILE A 84 1.72 -14.19 3.66
N GLU A 85 1.60 -15.37 4.27
CA GLU A 85 0.72 -15.63 5.41
C GLU A 85 1.18 -14.88 6.66
N GLU A 86 2.48 -14.87 6.92
CA GLU A 86 3.05 -14.15 8.06
C GLU A 86 2.92 -12.64 7.87
N ALA A 87 3.13 -12.13 6.65
CA ALA A 87 2.92 -10.72 6.33
C ALA A 87 1.44 -10.32 6.52
N GLN A 88 0.49 -11.13 6.04
CA GLN A 88 -0.93 -10.92 6.27
C GLN A 88 -1.26 -10.88 7.76
N LYS A 89 -0.74 -11.83 8.54
CA LYS A 89 -0.99 -11.94 9.98
C LYS A 89 -0.47 -10.72 10.73
N GLN A 90 0.80 -10.33 10.53
CA GLN A 90 1.39 -9.17 11.20
C GLN A 90 0.66 -7.87 10.86
N THR A 91 0.27 -7.70 9.60
CA THR A 91 -0.53 -6.56 9.16
C THR A 91 -1.91 -6.54 9.86
N LEU A 92 -2.60 -7.67 9.90
CA LEU A 92 -3.91 -7.79 10.58
C LEU A 92 -3.81 -7.53 12.09
N GLU A 93 -2.76 -8.00 12.74
CA GLU A 93 -2.51 -7.73 14.17
C GLU A 93 -2.37 -6.23 14.42
N PHE A 94 -1.57 -5.54 13.61
CA PHE A 94 -1.42 -4.08 13.68
C PHE A 94 -2.74 -3.36 13.43
N LEU A 95 -3.47 -3.71 12.36
CA LEU A 95 -4.74 -3.07 12.01
C LEU A 95 -5.79 -3.28 13.11
N SER A 96 -5.83 -4.45 13.73
CA SER A 96 -6.80 -4.77 14.79
C SER A 96 -6.64 -3.91 16.05
N MET A 97 -5.45 -3.36 16.29
CA MET A 97 -5.19 -2.46 17.40
C MET A 97 -5.58 -1.01 17.12
N HIS A 98 -5.61 -0.59 15.85
CA HIS A 98 -5.64 0.82 15.49
C HIS A 98 -6.79 1.22 14.53
N ALA A 99 -7.45 0.25 13.89
CA ALA A 99 -8.49 0.48 12.89
C ALA A 99 -9.76 -0.34 13.18
N GLU A 100 -10.87 0.04 12.53
CA GLU A 100 -12.16 -0.59 12.72
C GLU A 100 -12.49 -1.54 11.55
N LYS A 101 -12.50 -2.84 11.81
CA LYS A 101 -12.85 -3.86 10.80
C LYS A 101 -14.22 -3.56 10.16
N GLY A 102 -14.27 -3.58 8.83
CA GLY A 102 -15.47 -3.33 8.04
C GLY A 102 -15.89 -1.85 7.94
N ARG A 103 -15.20 -0.93 8.64
CA ARG A 103 -15.49 0.51 8.63
C ARG A 103 -14.35 1.35 8.04
N SER A 104 -13.10 1.05 8.39
CA SER A 104 -11.93 1.77 7.87
C SER A 104 -11.73 1.46 6.38
N PRO A 105 -11.69 2.51 5.51
CA PRO A 105 -11.44 2.30 4.09
C PRO A 105 -9.97 1.94 3.83
N LEU A 106 -9.74 1.23 2.74
CA LEU A 106 -8.41 1.04 2.17
C LEU A 106 -8.05 2.28 1.36
N CYS A 107 -6.89 2.89 1.65
CA CYS A 107 -6.42 4.14 1.07
C CYS A 107 -5.06 3.95 0.40
N GLY A 108 -4.81 4.65 -0.71
CA GLY A 108 -3.52 4.63 -1.41
C GLY A 108 -3.58 5.24 -2.79
N ASN A 109 -2.48 5.19 -3.53
CA ASN A 109 -2.40 5.62 -4.92
C ASN A 109 -2.81 4.46 -5.84
N SER A 110 -3.82 4.65 -6.70
CA SER A 110 -4.34 3.59 -7.58
C SER A 110 -4.70 2.30 -6.82
N ILE A 111 -5.13 2.45 -5.61
CA ILE A 111 -5.31 1.40 -4.59
C ILE A 111 -6.21 0.24 -5.03
N SER A 112 -7.01 0.44 -6.06
CA SER A 112 -7.80 -0.63 -6.66
C SER A 112 -6.93 -1.73 -7.27
N HIS A 113 -5.71 -1.40 -7.70
CA HIS A 113 -4.74 -2.35 -8.22
C HIS A 113 -4.22 -3.24 -7.09
N ASP A 114 -3.73 -2.64 -6.01
CA ASP A 114 -3.27 -3.35 -4.81
C ASP A 114 -4.37 -4.26 -4.25
N ARG A 115 -5.61 -3.76 -4.23
CA ARG A 115 -6.75 -4.52 -3.73
C ARG A 115 -7.01 -5.81 -4.51
N ARG A 116 -6.67 -5.88 -5.81
CA ARG A 116 -6.75 -7.12 -6.61
C ARG A 116 -5.77 -8.17 -6.10
N PHE A 117 -4.53 -7.75 -5.77
CA PHE A 117 -3.52 -8.61 -5.18
C PHE A 117 -3.88 -9.05 -3.76
N LEU A 118 -4.42 -8.15 -2.92
CA LEU A 118 -4.92 -8.51 -1.59
C LEU A 118 -5.99 -9.60 -1.68
N ARG A 119 -6.96 -9.47 -2.55
CA ARG A 119 -8.01 -10.48 -2.75
C ARG A 119 -7.47 -11.84 -3.15
N ARG A 120 -6.40 -11.86 -3.92
CA ARG A 120 -5.77 -13.08 -4.41
C ARG A 120 -4.90 -13.75 -3.36
N TYR A 121 -4.05 -12.96 -2.68
CA TYR A 121 -2.97 -13.49 -1.85
C TYR A 121 -3.15 -13.27 -0.36
N MET A 122 -3.95 -12.30 0.04
CA MET A 122 -4.22 -11.91 1.44
C MET A 122 -5.72 -11.68 1.67
N PRO A 123 -6.58 -12.68 1.43
CA PRO A 123 -8.04 -12.50 1.43
C PRO A 123 -8.60 -12.09 2.80
N GLU A 124 -7.98 -12.49 3.90
CA GLU A 124 -8.40 -12.08 5.24
C GLU A 124 -8.11 -10.59 5.48
N LEU A 125 -7.00 -10.09 4.91
CA LEU A 125 -6.64 -8.68 4.96
C LEU A 125 -7.61 -7.84 4.08
N ASP A 126 -7.95 -8.29 2.86
CA ASP A 126 -8.97 -7.61 2.05
C ASP A 126 -10.33 -7.53 2.78
N ALA A 127 -10.73 -8.61 3.47
CA ALA A 127 -11.97 -8.68 4.23
C ALA A 127 -11.97 -7.81 5.50
N PHE A 128 -10.84 -7.27 5.91
CA PHE A 128 -10.76 -6.32 7.02
C PHE A 128 -11.33 -4.95 6.65
N PHE A 129 -11.11 -4.49 5.41
CA PHE A 129 -11.43 -3.15 4.98
C PHE A 129 -12.92 -2.96 4.66
N HIS A 130 -13.36 -1.71 4.75
CA HIS A 130 -14.62 -1.30 4.14
C HIS A 130 -14.59 -1.54 2.62
N TYR A 131 -15.76 -1.78 2.00
CA TYR A 131 -15.84 -2.03 0.56
C TYR A 131 -15.44 -0.81 -0.32
N ARG A 132 -15.54 0.40 0.24
CA ARG A 132 -15.10 1.64 -0.44
C ARG A 132 -13.63 1.89 -0.19
N ASN A 133 -12.96 2.42 -1.23
CA ASN A 133 -11.57 2.86 -1.16
C ASN A 133 -11.49 4.39 -1.09
N VAL A 134 -10.34 4.88 -0.62
CA VAL A 134 -9.90 6.26 -0.85
C VAL A 134 -8.71 6.20 -1.80
N ASP A 135 -8.96 6.50 -3.07
CA ASP A 135 -7.93 6.48 -4.11
C ASP A 135 -7.43 7.89 -4.39
N VAL A 136 -6.19 8.17 -3.97
CA VAL A 136 -5.54 9.47 -4.13
C VAL A 136 -5.27 9.77 -5.60
N SER A 137 -4.99 8.77 -6.43
CA SER A 137 -4.80 8.95 -7.87
C SER A 137 -6.06 9.47 -8.55
N SER A 138 -7.23 9.01 -8.13
CA SER A 138 -8.51 9.52 -8.63
C SER A 138 -8.71 11.00 -8.26
N ILE A 139 -8.34 11.40 -7.05
CA ILE A 139 -8.39 12.81 -6.62
C ILE A 139 -7.43 13.65 -7.45
N LYS A 140 -6.17 13.20 -7.66
CA LYS A 140 -5.18 13.88 -8.51
C LYS A 140 -5.68 14.06 -9.93
N GLU A 141 -6.32 13.06 -10.52
CA GLU A 141 -6.90 13.14 -11.86
C GLU A 141 -8.05 14.18 -11.96
N LEU A 142 -8.85 14.32 -10.91
CA LEU A 142 -9.90 15.35 -10.85
C LEU A 142 -9.28 16.75 -10.69
N ILE A 143 -8.31 16.93 -9.79
CA ILE A 143 -7.60 18.19 -9.58
C ILE A 143 -6.93 18.65 -10.90
N LYS A 144 -6.24 17.75 -11.60
CA LYS A 144 -5.60 18.03 -12.88
C LYS A 144 -6.57 18.60 -13.92
N ARG A 145 -7.83 18.18 -13.88
CA ARG A 145 -8.86 18.66 -14.84
C ARG A 145 -9.57 19.90 -14.38
N TRP A 146 -9.80 20.06 -13.08
CA TRP A 146 -10.67 21.10 -12.56
C TRP A 146 -9.90 22.30 -11.99
N ASN A 147 -8.73 22.05 -11.41
CA ASN A 147 -7.89 23.09 -10.82
C ASN A 147 -6.40 22.66 -10.84
N PRO A 148 -5.74 22.65 -12.03
CA PRO A 148 -4.38 22.16 -12.19
C PRO A 148 -3.34 22.93 -11.36
N GLU A 149 -3.61 24.20 -11.03
CA GLU A 149 -2.69 25.04 -10.24
C GLU A 149 -2.43 24.48 -8.84
N LEU A 150 -3.37 23.70 -8.29
CA LEU A 150 -3.18 23.02 -7.00
C LEU A 150 -2.09 21.94 -7.03
N LEU A 151 -1.70 21.48 -8.22
CA LEU A 151 -0.63 20.48 -8.38
C LEU A 151 0.77 21.09 -8.44
N ASP A 152 0.91 22.40 -8.62
CA ASP A 152 2.22 23.06 -8.78
C ASP A 152 3.10 22.97 -7.52
N GLY A 153 2.47 22.81 -6.34
CA GLY A 153 3.17 22.59 -5.07
C GLY A 153 3.53 21.11 -4.78
N PHE A 154 3.10 20.21 -5.65
CA PHE A 154 3.17 18.78 -5.42
C PHE A 154 4.48 18.19 -5.97
N LYS A 155 5.44 17.92 -5.10
CA LYS A 155 6.69 17.25 -5.49
C LYS A 155 6.64 15.79 -5.03
N LYS A 156 6.59 14.83 -5.96
CA LYS A 156 6.75 13.42 -5.67
C LYS A 156 8.23 13.10 -5.42
N SER A 157 8.57 12.52 -4.26
CA SER A 157 9.84 11.85 -4.06
C SER A 157 9.82 10.54 -4.88
N GLY A 158 10.86 10.29 -5.67
CA GLY A 158 10.88 9.21 -6.66
C GLY A 158 11.33 7.84 -6.11
N GLY A 159 11.08 7.53 -4.85
CA GLY A 159 11.37 6.21 -4.26
C GLY A 159 10.28 5.19 -4.64
N HIS A 160 10.68 3.99 -5.08
CA HIS A 160 9.79 2.86 -5.31
C HIS A 160 10.00 1.84 -4.18
N ARG A 161 9.59 2.23 -2.98
CA ARG A 161 9.47 1.40 -1.78
C ARG A 161 8.11 1.70 -1.16
N ALA A 162 7.39 0.66 -0.77
CA ALA A 162 6.02 0.77 -0.30
C ALA A 162 5.86 1.80 0.83
N MET A 163 6.76 1.86 1.81
CA MET A 163 6.69 2.87 2.89
C MET A 163 7.01 4.29 2.40
N GLU A 164 7.91 4.46 1.43
CA GLU A 164 8.23 5.78 0.85
C GLU A 164 7.05 6.33 0.04
N ASP A 165 6.34 5.46 -0.68
CA ASP A 165 5.12 5.85 -1.41
C ASP A 165 3.97 6.20 -0.47
N LEU A 166 3.89 5.56 0.72
CA LEU A 166 2.98 5.97 1.79
C LEU A 166 3.37 7.30 2.45
N SER A 167 4.65 7.68 2.49
CA SER A 167 5.08 8.97 3.07
C SER A 167 4.51 10.19 2.35
N LEU A 168 3.99 10.01 1.12
CA LEU A 168 3.31 11.03 0.33
C LEU A 168 1.92 11.42 0.85
N ILE A 169 1.43 10.79 1.91
CA ILE A 169 0.17 11.15 2.58
C ILE A 169 0.25 12.57 3.20
N HIS A 170 1.45 13.08 3.46
CA HIS A 170 1.70 14.40 4.05
C HIS A 170 1.57 15.59 3.08
N ILE A 171 0.79 15.46 2.06
CA ILE A 171 0.63 16.54 1.09
C ILE A 171 -0.59 17.38 1.41
#